data_925bc398bce594efebceaf5eedcd2ea1
#
_entry.id   925bc398bce594efebceaf5eedcd2ea1
#
_cell.length_a   1.000
_cell.length_b   1.000
_cell.length_c   1.000
_cell.angle_alpha   90.00
_cell.angle_beta   90.00
_cell.angle_gamma   90.00
#
_symmetry.space_group_name_H-M   'P 1'
#
loop_
_entity.id
_entity.type
_entity.pdbx_description
1 polymer ?
#
loop_
_entity_poly.entity_id
_entity_poly.type
_entity_poly.pdbx_seq_one_letter_code
_entity_poly.pdbx_strand_id
1 'polypeptide(L)'
;MTDNDASSSGQSFENPDELVAKYRSRLEEIADLVARIRHEINNPLTGVLGQAQLLLREDLNDRARKRAQTIEELAIRMRDIVAQLREVQRPCDKS
;
A
#
# COMPACT_ATOMS: atom_id res chain seq x y z
N MET A 1 25.20 10.52 -40.43
CA MET A 1 24.92 10.27 -39.80
C MET A 1 24.41 10.32 -38.98
N THR A 2 24.40 10.31 -39.45
CA THR A 2 24.00 10.05 -38.80
C THR A 2 23.31 10.05 -37.89
N ASP A 3 23.54 10.01 -38.03
CA ASP A 3 22.97 9.87 -37.24
C ASP A 3 22.33 9.95 -36.52
N ASN A 4 22.49 10.00 -36.86
CA ASN A 4 21.99 9.95 -36.15
C ASN A 4 21.43 9.95 -35.51
N ASP A 5 21.59 9.98 -35.85
CA ASP A 5 21.17 9.86 -35.17
C ASP A 5 20.83 9.79 -34.23
N ALA A 6 21.20 9.88 -34.62
CA ALA A 6 21.10 9.65 -33.78
C ALA A 6 20.74 9.91 -32.72
N SER A 7 20.92 10.18 -33.00
CA SER A 7 20.79 10.30 -32.11
C SER A 7 20.18 10.41 -31.29
N SER A 8 20.17 10.53 -31.64
CA SER A 8 19.80 10.49 -30.91
C SER A 8 19.18 10.26 -30.09
N SER A 9 19.15 10.25 -30.31
CA SER A 9 18.81 9.84 -29.57
C SER A 9 18.54 9.66 -28.54
N GLY A 10 18.61 9.92 -28.57
CA GLY A 10 18.65 9.54 -27.75
C GLY A 10 18.60 9.47 -26.91
N GLN A 11 18.50 9.49 -27.17
CA GLN A 11 18.70 9.33 -26.62
C GLN A 11 19.14 9.12 -25.83
N SER A 12 19.38 9.11 -25.84
CA SER A 12 19.85 8.97 -25.34
C SER A 12 20.29 8.70 -24.50
N PHE A 13 20.01 8.97 -24.65
CA PHE A 13 20.68 8.20 -24.31
C PHE A 13 21.41 8.06 -23.03
N GLU A 14 20.76 7.63 -22.03
CA GLU A 14 21.32 7.37 -20.74
C GLU A 14 22.12 6.09 -20.77
N ASN A 15 23.18 6.03 -20.00
CA ASN A 15 23.86 4.76 -19.89
C ASN A 15 23.02 3.82 -19.00
N PRO A 16 23.34 2.52 -19.01
CA PRO A 16 22.54 1.56 -18.24
C PRO A 16 22.53 1.83 -16.75
N ASP A 17 23.61 2.34 -16.19
CA ASP A 17 23.66 2.60 -14.76
C ASP A 17 22.73 3.74 -14.37
N GLU A 18 22.67 4.77 -15.21
CA GLU A 18 21.76 5.87 -14.93
C GLU A 18 20.32 5.45 -15.06
N LEU A 19 20.03 4.59 -16.02
CA LEU A 19 18.69 4.11 -16.23
C LEU A 19 18.22 3.27 -15.04
N VAL A 20 19.09 2.40 -14.56
CA VAL A 20 18.77 1.56 -13.40
C VAL A 20 18.52 2.44 -12.18
N ALA A 21 19.35 3.46 -11.99
CA ALA A 21 19.18 4.36 -10.85
C ALA A 21 17.84 5.09 -10.92
N LYS A 22 17.46 5.50 -12.13
CA LYS A 22 16.20 6.21 -12.30
C LYS A 22 15.01 5.32 -11.97
N TYR A 23 15.00 4.09 -12.46
CA TYR A 23 13.93 3.17 -12.18
C TYR A 23 13.89 2.80 -10.71
N ARG A 24 15.04 2.61 -10.10
CA ARG A 24 15.09 2.31 -8.67
C ARG A 24 14.52 3.44 -7.86
N SER A 25 14.83 4.67 -8.22
CA SER A 25 14.30 5.84 -7.52
C SER A 25 12.79 5.89 -7.62
N ARG A 26 12.25 5.58 -8.80
CA ARG A 26 10.81 5.53 -9.00
C ARG A 26 10.16 4.47 -8.14
N LEU A 27 10.77 3.30 -8.08
CA LEU A 27 10.23 2.22 -7.27
C LEU A 27 10.24 2.57 -5.80
N GLU A 28 11.27 3.28 -5.35
CA GLU A 28 11.32 3.71 -3.96
C GLU A 28 10.21 4.70 -3.65
N GLU A 29 9.93 5.61 -4.58
CA GLU A 29 8.85 6.57 -4.38
C GLU A 29 7.51 5.88 -4.28
N ILE A 30 7.28 4.88 -5.12
CA ILE A 30 6.03 4.14 -5.09
C ILE A 30 5.91 3.37 -3.79
N ALA A 31 6.99 2.72 -3.37
CA ALA A 31 6.96 1.96 -2.12
C ALA A 31 6.69 2.85 -0.92
N ASP A 32 7.27 4.05 -0.91
CA ASP A 32 7.03 5.00 0.18
C ASP A 32 5.57 5.46 0.18
N LEU A 33 5.01 5.71 -0.99
CA LEU A 33 3.62 6.12 -1.08
C LEU A 33 2.70 5.01 -0.58
N VAL A 34 2.95 3.78 -1.00
CA VAL A 34 2.14 2.64 -0.59
C VAL A 34 2.21 2.46 0.92
N ALA A 35 3.41 2.58 1.50
CA ALA A 35 3.56 2.44 2.95
C ALA A 35 2.78 3.51 3.69
N ARG A 36 2.81 4.74 3.19
CA ARG A 36 2.08 5.82 3.84
C ARG A 36 0.58 5.60 3.75
N ILE A 37 0.10 5.19 2.58
CA ILE A 37 -1.33 4.93 2.41
C ILE A 37 -1.77 3.79 3.32
N ARG A 38 -0.95 2.74 3.42
CA ARG A 38 -1.28 1.62 4.30
C ARG A 38 -1.46 2.09 5.73
N HIS A 39 -0.55 2.94 6.20
CA HIS A 39 -0.68 3.45 7.56
C HIS A 39 -1.90 4.35 7.73
N GLU A 40 -2.18 5.16 6.72
CA GLU A 40 -3.31 6.07 6.79
C GLU A 40 -4.64 5.34 6.76
N ILE A 41 -4.70 4.19 6.11
CA ILE A 41 -5.91 3.40 6.11
C ILE A 41 -6.04 2.63 7.42
N ASN A 42 -4.93 2.07 7.91
CA ASN A 42 -4.97 1.26 9.12
C ASN A 42 -5.36 2.05 10.35
N ASN A 43 -5.04 3.33 10.40
CA ASN A 43 -5.37 4.13 11.56
C ASN A 43 -6.88 4.20 11.80
N PRO A 44 -7.70 4.68 10.85
CA PRO A 44 -9.14 4.68 11.08
C PRO A 44 -9.72 3.28 11.13
N LEU A 45 -9.13 2.33 10.41
CA LEU A 45 -9.62 0.97 10.40
C LEU A 45 -9.48 0.33 11.78
N THR A 46 -8.36 0.58 12.46
CA THR A 46 -8.17 0.13 13.82
C THR A 46 -9.24 0.70 14.73
N GLY A 47 -9.60 1.96 14.52
CA GLY A 47 -10.68 2.58 15.30
C GLY A 47 -12.02 1.91 15.06
N VAL A 48 -12.34 1.63 13.79
CA VAL A 48 -13.60 0.98 13.47
C VAL A 48 -13.65 -0.41 14.10
N LEU A 49 -12.57 -1.16 13.99
CA LEU A 49 -12.52 -2.49 14.57
C LEU A 49 -12.67 -2.43 16.08
N GLY A 50 -11.97 -1.48 16.71
CA GLY A 50 -12.08 -1.32 18.16
C GLY A 50 -13.48 -0.97 18.61
N GLN A 51 -14.14 -0.09 17.88
CA GLN A 51 -15.50 0.29 18.22
C GLN A 51 -16.47 -0.88 18.06
N ALA A 52 -16.29 -1.68 17.01
CA ALA A 52 -17.13 -2.85 16.82
C ALA A 52 -16.95 -3.83 17.97
N GLN A 53 -15.70 -4.03 18.40
CA GLN A 53 -15.43 -4.94 19.50
C GLN A 53 -15.99 -4.44 20.82
N LEU A 54 -15.92 -3.13 21.06
CA LEU A 54 -16.52 -2.56 22.26
C LEU A 54 -18.03 -2.68 22.21
N LEU A 55 -18.62 -2.45 21.04
CA LEU A 55 -20.06 -2.56 20.89
C LEU A 55 -20.54 -3.98 21.20
N LEU A 56 -19.75 -4.98 20.82
CA LEU A 56 -20.11 -6.37 21.07
C LEU A 56 -20.09 -6.74 22.54
N ARG A 57 -19.49 -5.92 23.38
CA ARG A 57 -19.52 -6.13 24.82
C ARG A 57 -20.79 -5.60 25.47
N GLU A 58 -21.57 -4.85 24.71
CA GLU A 58 -22.76 -4.24 25.25
C GLU A 58 -23.94 -5.19 25.15
N ASP A 59 -25.00 -4.85 25.87
CA ASP A 59 -26.23 -5.64 25.89
C ASP A 59 -27.03 -5.32 24.65
N LEU A 60 -26.81 -6.05 23.59
CA LEU A 60 -27.42 -5.81 22.29
C LEU A 60 -28.50 -6.85 22.02
N ASN A 61 -29.55 -6.44 21.29
CA ASN A 61 -30.46 -7.44 20.78
C ASN A 61 -29.77 -8.21 19.64
N ASP A 62 -30.45 -9.29 19.23
CA ASP A 62 -29.81 -10.22 18.28
C ASP A 62 -29.47 -9.54 16.96
N ARG A 63 -30.34 -8.68 16.47
CA ARG A 63 -30.11 -8.02 15.20
C ARG A 63 -28.91 -7.07 15.28
N ALA A 64 -28.84 -6.29 16.35
CA ALA A 64 -27.73 -5.35 16.51
C ALA A 64 -26.42 -6.09 16.70
N ARG A 65 -26.45 -7.19 17.45
CA ARG A 65 -25.24 -7.98 17.66
C ARG A 65 -24.74 -8.54 16.35
N LYS A 66 -25.66 -9.04 15.53
CA LYS A 66 -25.26 -9.58 14.23
C LYS A 66 -24.64 -8.52 13.35
N ARG A 67 -25.18 -7.30 13.38
CA ARG A 67 -24.59 -6.22 12.59
C ARG A 67 -23.21 -5.84 13.10
N ALA A 68 -23.03 -5.80 14.40
CA ALA A 68 -21.73 -5.48 14.97
C ALA A 68 -20.70 -6.55 14.63
N GLN A 69 -21.11 -7.82 14.65
CA GLN A 69 -20.22 -8.90 14.23
C GLN A 69 -19.83 -8.78 12.79
N THR A 70 -20.77 -8.39 11.93
CA THR A 70 -20.48 -8.19 10.52
C THR A 70 -19.47 -7.06 10.32
N ILE A 71 -19.64 -5.97 11.07
CA ILE A 71 -18.69 -4.86 10.99
C ILE A 71 -17.31 -5.32 11.41
N GLU A 72 -17.23 -6.09 12.48
CA GLU A 72 -15.95 -6.61 12.94
C GLU A 72 -15.30 -7.48 11.88
N GLU A 73 -16.07 -8.38 11.29
CA GLU A 73 -15.54 -9.28 10.27
C GLU A 73 -15.05 -8.52 9.04
N LEU A 74 -15.82 -7.52 8.62
CA LEU A 74 -15.44 -6.74 7.46
C LEU A 74 -14.18 -5.91 7.73
N ALA A 75 -14.07 -5.38 8.93
CA ALA A 75 -12.89 -4.61 9.30
C ALA A 75 -11.65 -5.49 9.32
N ILE A 76 -11.79 -6.72 9.81
CA ILE A 76 -10.67 -7.67 9.82
C ILE A 76 -10.26 -8.00 8.38
N ARG A 77 -11.24 -8.22 7.51
CA ARG A 77 -10.92 -8.50 6.10
C ARG A 77 -10.21 -7.34 5.45
N MET A 78 -10.66 -6.11 5.73
CA MET A 78 -9.99 -4.95 5.17
C MET A 78 -8.56 -4.84 5.69
N ARG A 79 -8.36 -5.11 6.97
CA ARG A 79 -7.02 -5.10 7.55
C ARG A 79 -6.12 -6.11 6.85
N ASP A 80 -6.65 -7.29 6.58
CA ASP A 80 -5.85 -8.31 5.92
C ASP A 80 -5.53 -7.94 4.47
N ILE A 81 -6.48 -7.32 3.78
CA ILE A 81 -6.23 -6.86 2.42
C ILE A 81 -5.16 -5.77 2.41
N VAL A 82 -5.27 -4.81 3.32
CA VAL A 82 -4.30 -3.73 3.40
C VAL A 82 -2.92 -4.28 3.74
N ALA A 83 -2.87 -5.33 4.56
CA ALA A 83 -1.59 -5.92 4.93
C ALA A 83 -0.84 -6.48 3.73
N GLN A 84 -1.55 -6.85 2.67
CA GLN A 84 -0.89 -7.34 1.46
C GLN A 84 -0.03 -6.27 0.81
N LEU A 85 -0.28 -5.01 1.11
CA LEU A 85 0.53 -3.93 0.56
C LEU A 85 1.95 -3.94 1.12
N ARG A 86 2.21 -4.72 2.16
CA ARG A 86 3.57 -4.87 2.66
C ARG A 86 4.49 -5.52 1.64
N GLU A 87 3.91 -6.22 0.69
CA GLU A 87 4.72 -6.86 -0.34
C GLU A 87 5.33 -5.86 -1.29
N VAL A 88 4.85 -4.63 -1.30
CA VAL A 88 5.45 -3.56 -2.08
C VAL A 88 6.58 -2.99 -1.26
N GLN A 89 7.79 -3.41 -1.55
CA GLN A 89 8.96 -3.04 -0.77
C GLN A 89 9.89 -2.16 -1.57
N ARG A 90 10.65 -1.36 -0.85
CA ARG A 90 11.66 -0.55 -1.49
C ARG A 90 12.77 -1.46 -2.01
N PRO A 91 13.30 -1.14 -3.20
CA PRO A 91 14.31 -2.02 -3.78
C PRO A 91 15.53 -2.23 -2.91
N CYS A 92 15.86 -1.25 -2.08
CA CYS A 92 17.03 -1.34 -1.24
C CYS A 92 16.78 -1.98 0.11
N ASP A 93 15.56 -2.42 0.36
CA ASP A 93 15.19 -3.00 1.65
C ASP A 93 15.39 -4.49 1.70
N LYS A 94 16.03 -5.02 0.72
CA LYS A 94 16.25 -6.43 0.77
C LYS A 94 17.20 -6.80 1.83
N SER A 95 16.97 -7.83 2.46
CA SER A 95 17.88 -8.26 3.51
C SER A 95 18.32 -9.68 3.31
#